data_0db877a654a788fe603d7cc3e6b05ce6
#
_entry.id   0db877a654a788fe603d7cc3e6b05ce6
#
_cell.length_a   1.000
_cell.length_b   1.000
_cell.length_c   1.000
_cell.angle_alpha   90.00
_cell.angle_beta   90.00
_cell.angle_gamma   90.00
#
_symmetry.space_group_name_H-M   'P 1'
#
loop_
_entity.id
_entity.type
_entity.pdbx_description
1 polymer ?
#
loop_
_entity_poly.entity_id
_entity_poly.type
_entity_poly.pdbx_seq_one_letter_code
_entity_poly.pdbx_strand_id
1 'polypeptide(L)'
;LDESTGIAKRVVIDWRTTRGGSDLRPAIVVKGKDGKVLKLARGGDARYMLSVDGILSVDIGAKVMPGDILARISTESAKTRDITGGLPRVAELFEARKPKDAAIIAETAGTIRFGRDYKNKRRISIEPMDKTEEPREYLIPKGKHIHLQDGDIVEKGDFIVEGNPAPHDILAIKGIEELAAYLVNEIQEVYRLQGVLINDKHIEVIVRQMLQKVEITEAGDTTLLPGEQVDREEMDAVNAKR
;
A
#
# COMPACT_ATOMS: atom_id res chain seq x y z
N LEU A 1 16.92 -10.43 27.20
CA LEU A 1 16.11 -9.92 28.32
C LEU A 1 15.75 -8.48 28.05
N ASP A 2 14.46 -8.13 28.16
CA ASP A 2 14.01 -6.75 28.12
C ASP A 2 14.37 -6.08 29.46
N GLU A 3 15.20 -5.05 29.43
CA GLU A 3 15.65 -4.35 30.64
C GLU A 3 14.50 -3.71 31.43
N SER A 4 13.39 -3.38 30.75
CA SER A 4 12.22 -2.74 31.38
C SER A 4 11.26 -3.71 32.04
N THR A 5 11.15 -4.96 31.56
CA THR A 5 10.15 -5.94 32.03
C THR A 5 10.77 -7.22 32.58
N GLY A 6 12.07 -7.45 32.40
CA GLY A 6 12.77 -8.66 32.80
C GLY A 6 12.34 -9.94 32.06
N ILE A 7 11.50 -9.82 31.02
CA ILE A 7 10.98 -10.94 30.24
C ILE A 7 11.92 -11.25 29.08
N ALA A 8 12.23 -12.54 28.88
CA ALA A 8 12.99 -12.98 27.72
C ALA A 8 12.18 -12.81 26.45
N LYS A 9 12.74 -12.11 25.47
CA LYS A 9 12.16 -11.95 24.13
C LYS A 9 12.97 -12.77 23.13
N ARG A 10 12.26 -13.42 22.20
CA ARG A 10 12.87 -14.05 21.03
C ARG A 10 12.89 -13.06 19.89
N VAL A 11 14.08 -12.71 19.43
CA VAL A 11 14.29 -11.74 18.36
C VAL A 11 14.89 -12.46 17.15
N VAL A 12 14.41 -12.10 15.96
CA VAL A 12 14.95 -12.62 14.70
C VAL A 12 16.31 -11.97 14.44
N ILE A 13 17.36 -12.78 14.41
CA ILE A 13 18.72 -12.34 14.08
C ILE A 13 18.85 -12.04 12.59
N ASP A 14 19.85 -11.25 12.21
CA ASP A 14 20.16 -11.05 10.79
C ASP A 14 20.84 -12.33 10.24
N TRP A 15 20.03 -13.20 9.66
CA TRP A 15 20.47 -14.47 9.06
C TRP A 15 21.34 -14.28 7.82
N ARG A 16 21.23 -13.12 7.15
CA ARG A 16 21.97 -12.82 5.91
C ARG A 16 23.45 -12.67 6.15
N THR A 17 23.86 -12.29 7.37
CA THR A 17 25.26 -12.14 7.78
C THR A 17 25.87 -13.47 8.26
N THR A 18 25.06 -14.49 8.49
CA THR A 18 25.49 -15.80 8.95
C THR A 18 25.98 -16.65 7.78
N ARG A 19 27.06 -17.41 7.99
CA ARG A 19 27.63 -18.27 6.95
C ARG A 19 26.57 -19.28 6.46
N GLY A 20 26.24 -19.24 5.17
CA GLY A 20 25.15 -20.04 4.57
C GLY A 20 23.73 -19.51 4.82
N GLY A 21 23.59 -18.33 5.44
CA GLY A 21 22.29 -17.76 5.78
C GLY A 21 21.59 -17.01 4.65
N SER A 22 22.28 -16.72 3.54
CA SER A 22 21.71 -15.94 2.43
C SER A 22 20.44 -16.56 1.82
N ASP A 23 20.33 -17.89 1.90
CA ASP A 23 19.19 -18.63 1.34
C ASP A 23 18.10 -18.94 2.38
N LEU A 24 18.33 -18.60 3.64
CA LEU A 24 17.35 -18.80 4.70
C LEU A 24 16.17 -17.83 4.54
N ARG A 25 14.98 -18.36 4.76
CA ARG A 25 13.73 -17.59 4.72
C ARG A 25 12.91 -17.89 5.98
N PRO A 26 13.25 -17.24 7.10
CA PRO A 26 12.57 -17.48 8.36
C PRO A 26 11.10 -17.08 8.25
N ALA A 27 10.22 -17.98 8.65
CA ALA A 27 8.77 -17.75 8.58
C ALA A 27 8.04 -18.44 9.73
N ILE A 28 6.86 -17.92 10.07
CA ILE A 28 5.88 -18.60 10.91
C ILE A 28 4.85 -19.23 9.99
N VAL A 29 4.60 -20.51 10.19
CA VAL A 29 3.60 -21.26 9.42
C VAL A 29 2.51 -21.74 10.36
N VAL A 30 1.26 -21.47 10.03
CA VAL A 30 0.10 -21.94 10.78
C VAL A 30 -0.42 -23.23 10.14
N LYS A 31 -0.46 -24.29 10.93
CA LYS A 31 -0.92 -25.62 10.49
C LYS A 31 -2.22 -25.99 11.18
N GLY A 32 -3.05 -26.74 10.46
CA GLY A 32 -4.25 -27.34 11.01
C GLY A 32 -3.95 -28.58 11.86
N LYS A 33 -4.99 -29.19 12.41
CA LYS A 33 -4.89 -30.42 13.21
C LYS A 33 -4.34 -31.61 12.42
N ASP A 34 -4.45 -31.57 11.11
CA ASP A 34 -3.95 -32.57 10.16
C ASP A 34 -2.46 -32.36 9.79
N GLY A 35 -1.81 -31.36 10.36
CA GLY A 35 -0.42 -31.00 10.08
C GLY A 35 -0.20 -30.26 8.74
N LYS A 36 -1.25 -30.00 7.98
CA LYS A 36 -1.17 -29.25 6.72
C LYS A 36 -1.23 -27.75 6.96
N VAL A 37 -0.54 -26.98 6.11
CA VAL A 37 -0.59 -25.53 6.14
C VAL A 37 -2.02 -25.05 5.85
N LEU A 38 -2.55 -24.18 6.70
CA LEU A 38 -3.86 -23.59 6.51
C LEU A 38 -3.84 -22.60 5.34
N LYS A 39 -4.99 -22.46 4.69
CA LYS A 39 -5.20 -21.46 3.64
C LYS A 39 -5.83 -20.21 4.23
N LEU A 40 -5.35 -19.04 3.77
CA LEU A 40 -5.98 -17.77 4.09
C LEU A 40 -7.29 -17.58 3.31
N ALA A 41 -8.14 -16.69 3.77
CA ALA A 41 -9.40 -16.36 3.09
C ALA A 41 -9.20 -15.93 1.63
N ARG A 42 -8.08 -15.30 1.31
CA ARG A 42 -7.70 -14.88 -0.05
C ARG A 42 -7.07 -16.00 -0.90
N GLY A 43 -6.95 -17.22 -0.38
CA GLY A 43 -6.45 -18.39 -1.09
C GLY A 43 -4.94 -18.66 -0.98
N GLY A 44 -4.16 -17.82 -0.32
CA GLY A 44 -2.74 -18.04 -0.04
C GLY A 44 -2.51 -18.94 1.17
N ASP A 45 -1.29 -19.45 1.32
CA ASP A 45 -0.89 -20.22 2.51
C ASP A 45 -0.73 -19.29 3.73
N ALA A 46 -1.10 -19.79 4.91
CA ALA A 46 -0.87 -19.11 6.18
C ALA A 46 0.61 -19.18 6.59
N ARG A 47 1.46 -18.55 5.79
CA ARG A 47 2.91 -18.45 5.96
C ARG A 47 3.29 -16.98 6.07
N TYR A 48 3.89 -16.62 7.21
CA TYR A 48 4.27 -15.25 7.52
C TYR A 48 5.79 -15.16 7.65
N MET A 49 6.43 -14.47 6.72
CA MET A 49 7.87 -14.28 6.77
C MET A 49 8.25 -13.29 7.86
N LEU A 50 9.38 -13.56 8.46
CA LEU A 50 9.92 -12.74 9.53
C LEU A 50 10.95 -11.75 8.99
N SER A 51 10.90 -10.53 9.52
CA SER A 51 11.93 -9.52 9.27
C SER A 51 13.02 -9.60 10.34
N VAL A 52 14.21 -9.12 10.01
CA VAL A 52 15.29 -8.93 10.99
C VAL A 52 14.79 -8.03 12.13
N ASP A 53 15.21 -8.32 13.36
CA ASP A 53 14.78 -7.64 14.58
C ASP A 53 13.29 -7.77 14.93
N GLY A 54 12.56 -8.61 14.22
CA GLY A 54 11.19 -8.98 14.59
C GLY A 54 11.15 -9.72 15.93
N ILE A 55 10.19 -9.36 16.78
CA ILE A 55 9.99 -9.99 18.09
C ILE A 55 8.88 -11.01 17.96
N LEU A 56 9.20 -12.30 18.24
CA LEU A 56 8.22 -13.37 18.24
C LEU A 56 7.34 -13.30 19.49
N SER A 57 6.04 -13.41 19.27
CA SER A 57 5.02 -13.44 20.34
C SER A 57 4.49 -14.85 20.63
N VAL A 58 4.87 -15.84 19.83
CA VAL A 58 4.40 -17.23 19.93
C VAL A 58 5.55 -18.21 19.93
N ASP A 59 5.35 -19.36 20.56
CA ASP A 59 6.27 -20.48 20.57
C ASP A 59 5.88 -21.54 19.53
N ILE A 60 6.84 -22.41 19.21
CA ILE A 60 6.59 -23.57 18.34
C ILE A 60 5.55 -24.48 18.99
N GLY A 61 4.50 -24.81 18.24
CA GLY A 61 3.39 -25.62 18.71
C GLY A 61 2.31 -24.88 19.50
N ALA A 62 2.44 -23.57 19.68
CA ALA A 62 1.39 -22.76 20.31
C ALA A 62 0.11 -22.77 19.47
N LYS A 63 -1.04 -22.83 20.15
CA LYS A 63 -2.35 -22.69 19.50
C LYS A 63 -2.64 -21.20 19.30
N VAL A 64 -3.03 -20.83 18.09
CA VAL A 64 -3.38 -19.47 17.74
C VAL A 64 -4.78 -19.41 17.13
N MET A 65 -5.43 -18.27 17.33
CA MET A 65 -6.74 -17.95 16.76
C MET A 65 -6.61 -16.79 15.78
N PRO A 66 -7.56 -16.63 14.85
CA PRO A 66 -7.58 -15.46 13.98
C PRO A 66 -7.54 -14.15 14.78
N GLY A 67 -6.62 -13.25 14.43
CA GLY A 67 -6.39 -11.99 15.13
C GLY A 67 -5.31 -12.03 16.20
N ASP A 68 -4.77 -13.19 16.57
CA ASP A 68 -3.65 -13.29 17.52
C ASP A 68 -2.37 -12.73 16.91
N ILE A 69 -1.58 -12.04 17.74
CA ILE A 69 -0.29 -11.49 17.32
C ILE A 69 0.76 -12.58 17.28
N LEU A 70 1.32 -12.86 16.11
CA LEU A 70 2.38 -13.84 15.90
C LEU A 70 3.78 -13.25 16.12
N ALA A 71 3.99 -12.05 15.59
CA ALA A 71 5.26 -11.32 15.74
C ALA A 71 5.00 -9.81 15.70
N ARG A 72 5.94 -9.06 16.24
CA ARG A 72 5.93 -7.59 16.21
C ARG A 72 7.21 -7.10 15.55
N ILE A 73 7.09 -6.11 14.69
CA ILE A 73 8.21 -5.46 14.02
C ILE A 73 8.22 -4.01 14.47
N SER A 74 9.37 -3.54 14.96
CA SER A 74 9.52 -2.12 15.30
C SER A 74 9.52 -1.29 14.03
N THR A 75 8.69 -0.27 14.00
CA THR A 75 8.63 0.70 12.89
C THR A 75 9.56 1.89 13.10
N GLU A 76 10.27 1.96 14.21
CA GLU A 76 11.15 3.11 14.53
C GLU A 76 12.26 3.32 13.51
N SER A 77 12.83 2.25 12.97
CA SER A 77 13.84 2.33 11.91
C SER A 77 13.29 2.82 10.56
N ALA A 78 11.98 2.75 10.36
CA ALA A 78 11.33 3.24 9.14
C ALA A 78 10.87 4.70 9.26
N LYS A 79 10.71 5.21 10.48
CA LYS A 79 10.19 6.58 10.73
C LYS A 79 11.22 7.69 10.59
N THR A 80 12.51 7.40 10.48
CA THR A 80 13.57 8.41 10.30
C THR A 80 13.69 8.92 8.87
N ARG A 81 12.82 8.52 7.97
CA ARG A 81 12.77 9.06 6.62
C ARG A 81 11.88 10.28 6.59
N ASP A 82 12.39 11.37 5.97
CA ASP A 82 11.76 12.66 5.64
C ASP A 82 10.23 12.56 5.39
N ILE A 83 9.47 12.37 6.46
CA ILE A 83 8.01 12.49 6.39
C ILE A 83 7.74 13.98 6.36
N THR A 84 7.34 14.49 5.21
CA THR A 84 6.80 15.83 5.10
C THR A 84 5.56 15.92 5.97
N GLY A 85 5.67 16.61 7.09
CA GLY A 85 4.60 16.78 8.06
C GLY A 85 4.14 18.23 8.16
N GLY A 86 3.08 18.47 8.93
CA GLY A 86 2.55 19.79 9.19
C GLY A 86 1.98 20.52 7.96
N LEU A 87 2.06 21.84 7.96
CA LEU A 87 1.54 22.67 6.86
C LEU A 87 2.11 22.34 5.47
N PRO A 88 3.39 22.00 5.32
CA PRO A 88 3.92 21.57 4.02
C PRO A 88 3.19 20.33 3.46
N ARG A 89 2.77 19.40 4.31
CA ARG A 89 1.99 18.22 3.90
C ARG A 89 0.59 18.63 3.40
N VAL A 90 -0.04 19.57 4.06
CA VAL A 90 -1.36 20.10 3.62
C VAL A 90 -1.25 20.73 2.24
N ALA A 91 -0.22 21.55 2.02
CA ALA A 91 0.02 22.19 0.71
C ALA A 91 0.29 21.13 -0.38
N GLU A 92 1.09 20.12 -0.08
CA GLU A 92 1.37 18.99 -0.98
C GLU A 92 0.08 18.25 -1.40
N LEU A 93 -0.81 18.01 -0.45
CA LEU A 93 -2.10 17.34 -0.70
C LEU A 93 -3.03 18.21 -1.56
N PHE A 94 -3.17 19.49 -1.25
CA PHE A 94 -4.02 20.39 -2.04
C PHE A 94 -3.50 20.66 -3.45
N GLU A 95 -2.19 20.62 -3.63
CA GLU A 95 -1.57 20.76 -4.96
C GLU A 95 -1.47 19.42 -5.71
N ALA A 96 -1.89 18.33 -5.09
CA ALA A 96 -1.80 16.96 -5.62
C ALA A 96 -0.39 16.61 -6.11
N ARG A 97 0.64 17.05 -5.39
CA ARG A 97 2.04 16.74 -5.71
C ARG A 97 2.33 15.27 -5.43
N LYS A 98 3.22 14.69 -6.23
CA LYS A 98 3.74 13.36 -5.95
C LYS A 98 4.61 13.42 -4.68
N PRO A 99 4.31 12.62 -3.64
CA PRO A 99 5.11 12.58 -2.42
C PRO A 99 6.55 12.14 -2.70
N LYS A 100 7.50 12.66 -1.94
CA LYS A 100 8.91 12.22 -2.03
C LYS A 100 9.06 10.74 -1.71
N ASP A 101 8.28 10.26 -0.73
CA ASP A 101 8.23 8.86 -0.30
C ASP A 101 6.95 8.20 -0.82
N ALA A 102 6.79 8.23 -2.14
CA ALA A 102 5.60 7.70 -2.78
C ALA A 102 5.47 6.19 -2.57
N ALA A 103 4.31 5.77 -2.08
CA ALA A 103 3.91 4.37 -2.07
C ALA A 103 3.64 3.87 -3.49
N ILE A 104 3.76 2.57 -3.68
CA ILE A 104 3.32 1.89 -4.90
C ILE A 104 2.14 1.02 -4.53
N ILE A 105 1.04 1.21 -5.23
CA ILE A 105 -0.20 0.44 -5.03
C ILE A 105 -0.48 -0.43 -6.24
N ALA A 106 -1.13 -1.58 -6.01
CA ALA A 106 -1.43 -2.55 -7.05
C ALA A 106 -2.49 -2.00 -8.02
N GLU A 107 -2.18 -2.00 -9.30
CA GLU A 107 -3.11 -1.59 -10.37
C GLU A 107 -4.14 -2.66 -10.69
N THR A 108 -3.80 -3.93 -10.45
CA THR A 108 -4.67 -5.08 -10.72
C THR A 108 -4.64 -6.06 -9.56
N ALA A 109 -5.70 -6.86 -9.42
CA ALA A 109 -5.71 -7.99 -8.50
C ALA A 109 -4.96 -9.18 -9.13
N GLY A 110 -4.18 -9.88 -8.34
CA GLY A 110 -3.45 -11.04 -8.83
C GLY A 110 -2.42 -11.58 -7.85
N THR A 111 -1.54 -12.41 -8.36
CA THR A 111 -0.47 -13.06 -7.59
C THR A 111 0.85 -12.33 -7.82
N ILE A 112 1.54 -12.03 -6.73
CA ILE A 112 2.86 -11.41 -6.75
C ILE A 112 3.91 -12.42 -7.20
N ARG A 113 4.75 -12.02 -8.16
CA ARG A 113 5.93 -12.77 -8.60
C ARG A 113 7.16 -11.87 -8.57
N PHE A 114 8.23 -12.38 -7.97
CA PHE A 114 9.53 -11.72 -7.99
C PHE A 114 10.31 -12.16 -9.23
N GLY A 115 10.73 -11.19 -10.02
CA GLY A 115 11.60 -11.42 -11.18
C GLY A 115 13.07 -11.17 -10.86
N ARG A 116 13.92 -11.29 -11.89
CA ARG A 116 15.34 -10.95 -11.79
C ARG A 116 15.52 -9.45 -11.60
N ASP A 117 16.40 -9.07 -10.68
CA ASP A 117 16.75 -7.67 -10.45
C ASP A 117 17.29 -7.03 -11.75
N TYR A 118 16.90 -5.78 -11.98
CA TYR A 118 17.34 -4.99 -13.11
C TYR A 118 17.95 -3.67 -12.67
N LYS A 119 19.20 -3.40 -13.02
CA LYS A 119 19.92 -2.14 -12.71
C LYS A 119 19.70 -1.63 -11.27
N ASN A 120 19.99 -2.45 -10.27
CA ASN A 120 19.79 -2.13 -8.85
C ASN A 120 18.33 -1.90 -8.41
N LYS A 121 17.37 -2.34 -9.20
CA LYS A 121 15.95 -2.33 -8.84
C LYS A 121 15.44 -3.76 -8.72
N ARG A 122 14.54 -3.99 -7.78
CA ARG A 122 13.81 -5.25 -7.68
C ARG A 122 12.66 -5.22 -8.68
N ARG A 123 12.53 -6.30 -9.42
CA ARG A 123 11.43 -6.48 -10.35
C ARG A 123 10.34 -7.29 -9.67
N ILE A 124 9.13 -6.73 -9.60
CA ILE A 124 7.95 -7.40 -9.10
C ILE A 124 6.89 -7.34 -10.19
N SER A 125 6.23 -8.45 -10.45
CA SER A 125 5.08 -8.49 -11.35
C SER A 125 3.85 -8.98 -10.61
N ILE A 126 2.69 -8.51 -11.04
CA ILE A 126 1.40 -9.04 -10.64
C ILE A 126 0.87 -9.83 -11.82
N GLU A 127 0.70 -11.14 -11.61
CA GLU A 127 0.00 -12.01 -12.56
C GLU A 127 -1.50 -11.90 -12.27
N PRO A 128 -2.31 -11.30 -13.17
CA PRO A 128 -3.74 -11.16 -12.96
C PRO A 128 -4.41 -12.52 -12.78
N MET A 129 -5.47 -12.56 -11.97
CA MET A 129 -6.30 -13.78 -11.85
C MET A 129 -7.05 -14.07 -13.13
N ASP A 130 -7.42 -13.02 -13.86
CA ASP A 130 -7.98 -13.14 -15.20
C ASP A 130 -6.84 -13.23 -16.21
N LYS A 131 -6.74 -14.37 -16.89
CA LYS A 131 -5.71 -14.63 -17.89
C LYS A 131 -5.81 -13.76 -19.16
N THR A 132 -6.86 -12.95 -19.26
CA THR A 132 -7.06 -12.02 -20.40
C THR A 132 -6.31 -10.71 -20.22
N GLU A 133 -5.90 -10.37 -18.98
CA GLU A 133 -5.12 -9.17 -18.69
C GLU A 133 -3.62 -9.45 -18.76
N GLU A 134 -2.86 -8.45 -19.19
CA GLU A 134 -1.40 -8.52 -19.19
C GLU A 134 -0.83 -8.35 -17.78
N PRO A 135 0.24 -9.08 -17.42
CA PRO A 135 0.94 -8.88 -16.15
C PRO A 135 1.45 -7.45 -16.00
N ARG A 136 1.24 -6.85 -14.84
CA ARG A 136 1.78 -5.53 -14.49
C ARG A 136 3.13 -5.69 -13.81
N GLU A 137 4.11 -4.92 -14.28
CA GLU A 137 5.48 -4.98 -13.79
C GLU A 137 5.87 -3.70 -13.07
N TYR A 138 6.52 -3.86 -11.90
CA TYR A 138 7.00 -2.76 -11.08
C TYR A 138 8.49 -2.90 -10.83
N LEU A 139 9.23 -1.81 -11.02
CA LEU A 139 10.65 -1.71 -10.72
C LEU A 139 10.84 -0.89 -9.43
N ILE A 140 11.20 -1.56 -8.37
CA ILE A 140 11.28 -0.96 -7.04
C ILE A 140 12.73 -0.79 -6.63
N PRO A 141 13.17 0.41 -6.23
CA PRO A 141 14.53 0.64 -5.73
C PRO A 141 14.87 -0.28 -4.56
N LYS A 142 16.10 -0.80 -4.50
CA LYS A 142 16.52 -1.74 -3.44
C LYS A 142 16.42 -1.20 -2.02
N GLY A 143 16.42 0.12 -1.85
CA GLY A 143 16.26 0.76 -0.54
C GLY A 143 14.83 0.79 -0.01
N LYS A 144 13.84 0.44 -0.83
CA LYS A 144 12.43 0.41 -0.43
C LYS A 144 12.09 -0.94 0.22
N HIS A 145 11.34 -0.86 1.31
CA HIS A 145 10.87 -2.07 2.01
C HIS A 145 9.62 -2.61 1.32
N ILE A 146 9.62 -3.92 1.07
CA ILE A 146 8.50 -4.63 0.46
C ILE A 146 8.02 -5.68 1.45
N HIS A 147 6.77 -5.57 1.88
CA HIS A 147 6.17 -6.53 2.80
C HIS A 147 5.62 -7.78 2.12
N LEU A 148 5.40 -7.69 0.80
CA LEU A 148 4.86 -8.78 0.01
C LEU A 148 5.94 -9.80 -0.33
N GLN A 149 5.49 -11.02 -0.58
CA GLN A 149 6.33 -12.15 -0.91
C GLN A 149 5.89 -12.80 -2.20
N ASP A 150 6.80 -13.58 -2.78
CA ASP A 150 6.48 -14.38 -3.96
C ASP A 150 5.32 -15.32 -3.67
N GLY A 151 4.29 -15.26 -4.49
CA GLY A 151 3.07 -16.03 -4.35
C GLY A 151 1.96 -15.38 -3.51
N ASP A 152 2.18 -14.21 -2.92
CA ASP A 152 1.12 -13.47 -2.24
C ASP A 152 0.05 -13.00 -3.22
N ILE A 153 -1.20 -13.01 -2.73
CA ILE A 153 -2.35 -12.54 -3.49
C ILE A 153 -2.67 -11.12 -3.05
N VAL A 154 -2.76 -10.21 -4.01
CA VAL A 154 -3.12 -8.81 -3.79
C VAL A 154 -4.40 -8.45 -4.51
N GLU A 155 -5.12 -7.50 -3.94
CA GLU A 155 -6.29 -6.87 -4.54
C GLU A 155 -5.89 -5.52 -5.15
N LYS A 156 -6.72 -5.03 -6.06
CA LYS A 156 -6.56 -3.71 -6.65
C LYS A 156 -6.52 -2.63 -5.58
N GLY A 157 -5.46 -1.85 -5.55
CA GLY A 157 -5.23 -0.80 -4.55
C GLY A 157 -4.48 -1.24 -3.30
N ASP A 158 -4.08 -2.51 -3.17
CA ASP A 158 -3.21 -2.95 -2.07
C ASP A 158 -1.81 -2.34 -2.20
N PHE A 159 -1.17 -2.06 -1.07
CA PHE A 159 0.18 -1.52 -1.06
C PHE A 159 1.22 -2.58 -1.44
N ILE A 160 2.04 -2.30 -2.43
CA ILE A 160 3.23 -3.07 -2.78
C ILE A 160 4.44 -2.51 -2.02
N VAL A 161 4.57 -1.20 -1.99
CA VAL A 161 5.58 -0.48 -1.23
C VAL A 161 4.87 0.50 -0.30
N GLU A 162 5.21 0.49 0.98
CA GLU A 162 4.67 1.43 1.95
C GLU A 162 5.12 2.86 1.69
N GLY A 163 4.32 3.79 2.12
CA GLY A 163 4.53 5.22 2.01
C GLY A 163 3.22 5.97 1.77
N ASN A 164 3.33 7.20 1.33
CA ASN A 164 2.18 8.01 0.97
C ASN A 164 1.83 7.79 -0.51
N PRO A 165 0.66 7.25 -0.84
CA PRO A 165 0.28 7.07 -2.23
C PRO A 165 0.12 8.43 -2.94
N ALA A 166 0.49 8.49 -4.20
CA ALA A 166 0.24 9.67 -5.01
C ALA A 166 -1.26 9.83 -5.28
N PRO A 167 -1.83 11.03 -5.15
CA PRO A 167 -3.25 11.24 -5.40
C PRO A 167 -3.72 10.77 -6.78
N HIS A 168 -2.90 10.94 -7.80
CA HIS A 168 -3.18 10.47 -9.16
C HIS A 168 -3.30 8.96 -9.26
N ASP A 169 -2.48 8.21 -8.53
CA ASP A 169 -2.54 6.75 -8.50
C ASP A 169 -3.82 6.27 -7.81
N ILE A 170 -4.23 6.93 -6.72
CA ILE A 170 -5.49 6.63 -6.05
C ILE A 170 -6.68 6.89 -6.98
N LEU A 171 -6.67 8.00 -7.69
CA LEU A 171 -7.72 8.34 -8.64
C LEU A 171 -7.84 7.29 -9.75
N ALA A 172 -6.71 6.91 -10.35
CA ALA A 172 -6.69 5.96 -11.46
C ALA A 172 -7.08 4.53 -11.04
N ILE A 173 -6.69 4.13 -9.83
CA ILE A 173 -6.84 2.74 -9.37
C ILE A 173 -8.11 2.55 -8.56
N LYS A 174 -8.38 3.42 -7.60
CA LYS A 174 -9.50 3.29 -6.65
C LYS A 174 -10.73 4.15 -7.01
N GLY A 175 -10.55 5.16 -7.82
CA GLY A 175 -11.62 6.08 -8.21
C GLY A 175 -11.71 7.33 -7.35
N ILE A 176 -12.71 8.14 -7.67
CA ILE A 176 -12.82 9.51 -7.18
C ILE A 176 -13.29 9.59 -5.72
N GLU A 177 -14.20 8.70 -5.32
CA GLU A 177 -14.73 8.66 -3.97
C GLU A 177 -13.66 8.32 -2.95
N GLU A 178 -12.85 7.30 -3.25
CA GLU A 178 -11.71 6.90 -2.43
C GLU A 178 -10.64 8.00 -2.36
N LEU A 179 -10.38 8.70 -3.46
CA LEU A 179 -9.46 9.83 -3.47
C LEU A 179 -9.97 10.98 -2.60
N ALA A 180 -11.25 11.31 -2.69
CA ALA A 180 -11.84 12.36 -1.87
C ALA A 180 -11.75 12.02 -0.38
N ALA A 181 -12.11 10.80 -0.01
CA ALA A 181 -11.98 10.32 1.37
C ALA A 181 -10.52 10.34 1.86
N TYR A 182 -9.59 9.90 1.04
CA TYR A 182 -8.16 9.94 1.35
C TYR A 182 -7.67 11.35 1.61
N LEU A 183 -7.97 12.31 0.73
CA LEU A 183 -7.52 13.70 0.87
C LEU A 183 -8.09 14.34 2.15
N VAL A 184 -9.37 14.15 2.43
CA VAL A 184 -10.01 14.68 3.65
C VAL A 184 -9.34 14.09 4.89
N ASN A 185 -9.14 12.78 4.94
CA ASN A 185 -8.55 12.10 6.09
C ASN A 185 -7.09 12.52 6.33
N GLU A 186 -6.27 12.58 5.29
CA GLU A 186 -4.86 12.98 5.39
C GLU A 186 -4.70 14.43 5.86
N ILE A 187 -5.51 15.34 5.33
CA ILE A 187 -5.48 16.75 5.75
C ILE A 187 -5.96 16.89 7.19
N GLN A 188 -7.03 16.21 7.57
CA GLN A 188 -7.54 16.21 8.94
C GLN A 188 -6.53 15.64 9.93
N GLU A 189 -5.80 14.60 9.56
CA GLU A 189 -4.77 14.03 10.43
C GLU A 189 -3.70 15.06 10.77
N VAL A 190 -3.24 15.84 9.81
CA VAL A 190 -2.27 16.93 10.05
C VAL A 190 -2.82 17.93 11.06
N TYR A 191 -4.07 18.38 10.90
CA TYR A 191 -4.68 19.34 11.83
C TYR A 191 -4.94 18.75 13.21
N ARG A 192 -5.38 17.50 13.30
CA ARG A 192 -5.58 16.80 14.58
C ARG A 192 -4.28 16.66 15.38
N LEU A 193 -3.17 16.34 14.70
CA LEU A 193 -1.85 16.28 15.33
C LEU A 193 -1.40 17.64 15.89
N GLN A 194 -1.87 18.74 15.30
CA GLN A 194 -1.64 20.11 15.78
C GLN A 194 -2.66 20.56 16.85
N GLY A 195 -3.60 19.70 17.24
CA GLY A 195 -4.66 20.03 18.19
C GLY A 195 -5.74 20.94 17.62
N VAL A 196 -5.81 21.12 16.32
CA VAL A 196 -6.79 21.97 15.64
C VAL A 196 -7.99 21.14 15.21
N LEU A 197 -9.17 21.51 15.67
CA LEU A 197 -10.44 20.88 15.29
C LEU A 197 -11.10 21.64 14.15
N ILE A 198 -11.20 21.00 13.00
CA ILE A 198 -11.86 21.54 11.80
C ILE A 198 -12.95 20.56 11.36
N ASN A 199 -14.10 21.09 10.96
CA ASN A 199 -15.15 20.25 10.39
C ASN A 199 -14.75 19.81 8.99
N ASP A 200 -14.98 18.54 8.65
CA ASP A 200 -14.65 17.94 7.35
C ASP A 200 -15.23 18.73 6.18
N LYS A 201 -16.41 19.35 6.35
CA LYS A 201 -17.08 20.16 5.31
C LYS A 201 -16.21 21.26 4.71
N HIS A 202 -15.34 21.88 5.51
CA HIS A 202 -14.44 22.93 5.04
C HIS A 202 -13.39 22.39 4.06
N ILE A 203 -12.92 21.17 4.32
CA ILE A 203 -11.95 20.49 3.46
C ILE A 203 -12.66 19.89 2.24
N GLU A 204 -13.82 19.30 2.43
CA GLU A 204 -14.63 18.71 1.36
C GLU A 204 -15.00 19.72 0.27
N VAL A 205 -15.28 20.96 0.63
CA VAL A 205 -15.55 22.03 -0.36
C VAL A 205 -14.35 22.24 -1.27
N ILE A 206 -13.13 22.25 -0.71
CA ILE A 206 -11.90 22.43 -1.49
C ILE A 206 -11.67 21.20 -2.38
N VAL A 207 -11.79 20.01 -1.82
CA VAL A 207 -11.62 18.75 -2.56
C VAL A 207 -12.62 18.66 -3.71
N ARG A 208 -13.87 19.07 -3.50
CA ARG A 208 -14.88 19.13 -4.57
C ARG A 208 -14.41 20.01 -5.73
N GLN A 209 -13.83 21.17 -5.44
CA GLN A 209 -13.28 22.05 -6.48
C GLN A 209 -12.11 21.43 -7.22
N MET A 210 -11.23 20.70 -6.53
CA MET A 210 -10.11 19.98 -7.14
C MET A 210 -10.58 18.90 -8.13
N LEU A 211 -11.72 18.27 -7.86
CA LEU A 211 -12.26 17.15 -8.62
C LEU A 211 -13.38 17.55 -9.61
N GLN A 212 -13.61 18.84 -9.79
CA GLN A 212 -14.71 19.35 -10.60
C GLN A 212 -14.50 19.15 -12.10
N LYS A 213 -13.27 19.29 -12.58
CA LYS A 213 -12.93 19.26 -14.01
C LYS A 213 -12.48 17.87 -14.45
N VAL A 214 -12.80 17.56 -15.68
CA VAL A 214 -12.30 16.37 -16.41
C VAL A 214 -11.69 16.82 -17.74
N GLU A 215 -10.71 16.10 -18.21
CA GLU A 215 -10.09 16.31 -19.53
C GLU A 215 -10.68 15.31 -20.52
N ILE A 216 -11.07 15.80 -21.67
CA ILE A 216 -11.61 14.98 -22.74
C ILE A 216 -10.46 14.30 -23.46
N THR A 217 -10.38 12.98 -23.41
CA THR A 217 -9.39 12.16 -24.14
C THR A 217 -9.89 11.81 -25.52
N GLU A 218 -11.15 11.36 -25.62
CA GLU A 218 -11.82 11.01 -26.85
C GLU A 218 -13.20 11.68 -26.90
N ALA A 219 -13.44 12.49 -27.92
CA ALA A 219 -14.69 13.22 -28.04
C ALA A 219 -15.85 12.34 -28.57
N GLY A 220 -15.54 11.23 -29.24
CA GLY A 220 -16.55 10.38 -29.88
C GLY A 220 -17.46 11.20 -30.81
N ASP A 221 -18.77 10.99 -30.67
CA ASP A 221 -19.79 11.71 -31.45
C ASP A 221 -20.23 13.04 -30.81
N THR A 222 -19.50 13.54 -29.81
CA THR A 222 -19.82 14.82 -29.15
C THR A 222 -19.19 16.00 -29.87
N THR A 223 -19.66 17.22 -29.52
CA THR A 223 -19.05 18.46 -30.00
C THR A 223 -17.83 18.91 -29.21
N LEU A 224 -17.42 18.12 -28.22
CA LEU A 224 -16.27 18.40 -27.37
C LEU A 224 -14.96 18.14 -28.14
N LEU A 225 -13.90 18.83 -27.74
CA LEU A 225 -12.58 18.69 -28.36
C LEU A 225 -11.64 17.84 -27.47
N PRO A 226 -10.82 16.96 -28.03
CA PRO A 226 -9.79 16.28 -27.29
C PRO A 226 -8.83 17.28 -26.61
N GLY A 227 -8.51 17.04 -25.33
CA GLY A 227 -7.68 17.93 -24.51
C GLY A 227 -8.45 19.09 -23.87
N GLU A 228 -9.75 19.24 -24.16
CA GLU A 228 -10.60 20.25 -23.52
C GLU A 228 -10.90 19.85 -22.06
N GLN A 229 -10.86 20.82 -21.16
CA GLN A 229 -11.26 20.66 -19.76
C GLN A 229 -12.70 21.16 -19.58
N VAL A 230 -13.58 20.26 -19.18
CA VAL A 230 -15.00 20.55 -18.96
C VAL A 230 -15.40 20.15 -17.54
N ASP A 231 -16.52 20.73 -17.07
CA ASP A 231 -17.10 20.29 -15.81
C ASP A 231 -17.64 18.87 -15.94
N ARG A 232 -17.48 18.05 -14.89
CA ARG A 232 -17.98 16.68 -14.89
C ARG A 232 -19.47 16.61 -15.13
N GLU A 233 -20.25 17.50 -14.50
CA GLU A 233 -21.69 17.56 -14.68
C GLU A 233 -22.07 17.84 -16.13
N GLU A 234 -21.34 18.71 -16.83
CA GLU A 234 -21.51 18.97 -18.23
C GLU A 234 -21.24 17.75 -19.11
N MET A 235 -20.15 17.04 -18.82
CA MET A 235 -19.81 15.79 -19.50
C MET A 235 -20.91 14.73 -19.30
N ASP A 236 -21.36 14.54 -18.06
CA ASP A 236 -22.43 13.60 -17.73
C ASP A 236 -23.73 13.96 -18.43
N ALA A 237 -24.08 15.25 -18.51
CA ALA A 237 -25.25 15.72 -19.22
C ALA A 237 -25.15 15.46 -20.74
N VAL A 238 -23.98 15.60 -21.34
CA VAL A 238 -23.74 15.30 -22.75
C VAL A 238 -23.89 13.78 -22.99
N ASN A 239 -23.34 12.96 -22.13
CA ASN A 239 -23.45 11.49 -22.22
C ASN A 239 -24.89 11.01 -22.01
N ALA A 240 -25.65 11.63 -21.12
CA ALA A 240 -27.05 11.26 -20.84
C ALA A 240 -28.02 11.57 -22.00
N LYS A 241 -27.65 12.46 -22.91
CA LYS A 241 -28.47 12.81 -24.08
C LYS A 241 -28.28 11.87 -25.28
N ARG A 242 -27.41 10.92 -25.13
CA ARG A 242 -27.07 9.89 -26.14
C ARG A 242 -27.42 8.49 -25.66
#